data_c1f0997caa98114af5fef536a26720dc
#
_entry.id   c1f0997caa98114af5fef536a26720dc
#
_cell.length_a   1.000
_cell.length_b   1.000
_cell.length_c   1.000
_cell.angle_alpha   90.00
_cell.angle_beta   90.00
_cell.angle_gamma   90.00
#
_symmetry.space_group_name_H-M   'P 1'
#
loop_
_entity.id
_entity.type
_entity.pdbx_description
1 polymer ?
#
loop_
_entity_poly.entity_id
_entity_poly.type
_entity_poly.pdbx_seq_one_letter_code
_entity_poly.pdbx_strand_id
1 'polypeptide(L)'
;IMAHIGFSFGAYWQSMAPAAFLEWFSANAPLVGRTIPLFVIVSFVGLAGSLWYDWNDSWRRGLWLAIYACLVAIFIVTFAWHLPVNSQLLTRTITPDQVPTLLDTWLNLHWLRVAIALLASVLSVIATSRSDKPAPNEDAGDFWR
;
A
#
# COMPACT_ATOMS: atom_id res chain seq x y z
N ILE A 1 -7.50 -4.41 -1.96
CA ILE A 1 -7.74 -3.55 -3.13
C ILE A 1 -6.57 -3.62 -4.11
N MET A 2 -5.31 -3.34 -3.70
CA MET A 2 -4.17 -3.34 -4.62
C MET A 2 -3.99 -4.70 -5.34
N ALA A 3 -3.97 -5.83 -4.62
CA ALA A 3 -3.86 -7.14 -5.24
C ALA A 3 -5.00 -7.44 -6.23
N HIS A 4 -6.23 -7.02 -5.93
CA HIS A 4 -7.36 -7.16 -6.83
C HIS A 4 -7.15 -6.39 -8.15
N ILE A 5 -6.61 -5.17 -8.10
CA ILE A 5 -6.28 -4.42 -9.32
C ILE A 5 -5.27 -5.19 -10.17
N GLY A 6 -4.21 -5.74 -9.57
CA GLY A 6 -3.20 -6.51 -10.31
C GLY A 6 -3.77 -7.79 -10.93
N PHE A 7 -4.48 -8.60 -10.14
CA PHE A 7 -4.99 -9.90 -10.62
C PHE A 7 -6.17 -9.77 -11.58
N SER A 8 -7.13 -8.90 -11.29
CA SER A 8 -8.37 -8.82 -12.08
C SER A 8 -8.25 -7.83 -13.23
N PHE A 9 -7.92 -6.57 -12.93
CA PHE A 9 -7.83 -5.56 -13.96
C PHE A 9 -6.55 -5.71 -14.79
N GLY A 10 -5.41 -6.07 -14.20
CA GLY A 10 -4.17 -6.25 -14.95
C GLY A 10 -4.28 -7.31 -16.04
N ALA A 11 -4.80 -8.50 -15.69
CA ALA A 11 -5.02 -9.57 -16.66
C ALA A 11 -6.05 -9.16 -17.74
N TYR A 12 -7.12 -8.48 -17.34
CA TYR A 12 -8.13 -7.98 -18.28
C TYR A 12 -7.54 -6.94 -19.24
N TRP A 13 -6.78 -5.98 -18.76
CA TRP A 13 -6.15 -4.95 -19.59
C TRP A 13 -5.14 -5.53 -20.58
N GLN A 14 -4.35 -6.52 -20.16
CA GLN A 14 -3.40 -7.20 -21.05
C GLN A 14 -4.09 -8.03 -22.13
N SER A 15 -5.34 -8.45 -21.94
CA SER A 15 -6.12 -9.18 -22.94
C SER A 15 -6.78 -8.27 -23.99
N MET A 16 -6.79 -6.94 -23.77
CA MET A 16 -7.45 -5.99 -24.66
C MET A 16 -6.54 -5.57 -25.82
N ALA A 17 -7.15 -5.25 -26.97
CA ALA A 17 -6.44 -4.50 -28.00
C ALA A 17 -6.04 -3.12 -27.46
N PRO A 18 -4.83 -2.61 -27.79
CA PRO A 18 -4.31 -1.35 -27.20
C PRO A 18 -5.28 -0.16 -27.33
N ALA A 19 -5.92 0.02 -28.47
CA ALA A 19 -6.90 1.09 -28.67
C ALA A 19 -8.13 0.94 -27.76
N ALA A 20 -8.64 -0.28 -27.61
CA ALA A 20 -9.76 -0.58 -26.73
C ALA A 20 -9.40 -0.36 -25.24
N PHE A 21 -8.17 -0.69 -24.85
CA PHE A 21 -7.67 -0.39 -23.51
C PHE A 21 -7.68 1.12 -23.22
N LEU A 22 -7.20 1.96 -24.12
CA LEU A 22 -7.20 3.41 -23.95
C LEU A 22 -8.62 3.97 -23.79
N GLU A 23 -9.59 3.45 -24.56
CA GLU A 23 -10.99 3.82 -24.43
C GLU A 23 -11.56 3.40 -23.07
N TRP A 24 -11.34 2.15 -22.70
CA TRP A 24 -11.80 1.62 -21.43
C TRP A 24 -11.21 2.40 -20.25
N PHE A 25 -9.89 2.64 -20.27
CA PHE A 25 -9.20 3.32 -19.18
C PHE A 25 -9.71 4.76 -19.00
N SER A 26 -9.85 5.52 -20.07
CA SER A 26 -10.36 6.89 -20.01
C SER A 26 -11.78 6.97 -19.48
N ALA A 27 -12.63 5.97 -19.76
CA ALA A 27 -14.01 5.93 -19.29
C ALA A 27 -14.14 5.46 -17.83
N ASN A 28 -13.30 4.52 -17.37
CA ASN A 28 -13.51 3.79 -16.11
C ASN A 28 -12.51 4.14 -14.99
N ALA A 29 -11.32 4.63 -15.32
CA ALA A 29 -10.29 4.91 -14.30
C ALA A 29 -10.74 5.93 -13.24
N PRO A 30 -11.53 6.99 -13.56
CA PRO A 30 -12.05 7.89 -12.52
C PRO A 30 -12.94 7.19 -11.49
N LEU A 31 -13.67 6.14 -11.88
CA LEU A 31 -14.50 5.36 -10.95
C LEU A 31 -13.64 4.49 -10.04
N VAL A 32 -12.62 3.83 -10.60
CA VAL A 32 -11.67 3.01 -9.84
C VAL A 32 -10.89 3.86 -8.83
N GLY A 33 -10.52 5.09 -9.20
CA GLY A 33 -9.74 6.00 -8.37
C GLY A 33 -10.50 6.63 -7.20
N ARG A 34 -11.83 6.67 -7.21
CA ARG A 34 -12.64 7.41 -6.22
C ARG A 34 -12.45 6.95 -4.78
N THR A 35 -12.23 5.68 -4.56
CA THR A 35 -12.13 5.10 -3.21
C THR A 35 -10.71 5.18 -2.63
N ILE A 36 -9.70 5.42 -3.45
CA ILE A 36 -8.29 5.40 -3.04
C ILE A 36 -7.99 6.43 -1.94
N PRO A 37 -8.41 7.70 -2.03
CA PRO A 37 -8.13 8.71 -1.00
C PRO A 37 -8.63 8.32 0.39
N LEU A 38 -9.82 7.70 0.48
CA LEU A 38 -10.38 7.27 1.75
C LEU A 38 -9.47 6.25 2.44
N PHE A 39 -9.02 5.22 1.71
CA PHE A 39 -8.12 4.19 2.27
C PHE A 39 -6.76 4.77 2.65
N VAL A 40 -6.27 5.73 1.89
CA VAL A 40 -5.03 6.46 2.21
C VAL A 40 -5.15 7.20 3.54
N ILE A 41 -6.22 7.99 3.72
CA ILE A 41 -6.47 8.76 4.95
C ILE A 41 -6.56 7.81 6.15
N VAL A 42 -7.39 6.76 6.05
CA VAL A 42 -7.55 5.76 7.12
C VAL A 42 -6.21 5.11 7.49
N SER A 43 -5.40 4.76 6.49
CA SER A 43 -4.07 4.16 6.73
C SER A 43 -3.13 5.11 7.46
N PHE A 44 -3.09 6.40 7.09
CA PHE A 44 -2.25 7.39 7.75
C PHE A 44 -2.71 7.67 9.18
N VAL A 45 -4.01 7.83 9.40
CA VAL A 45 -4.58 8.06 10.74
C VAL A 45 -4.31 6.87 11.65
N GLY A 46 -4.55 5.65 11.16
CA GLY A 46 -4.26 4.43 11.91
C GLY A 46 -2.78 4.29 12.26
N LEU A 47 -1.90 4.53 11.30
CA LEU A 47 -0.46 4.46 11.52
C LEU A 47 0.04 5.53 12.50
N ALA A 48 -0.43 6.77 12.37
CA ALA A 48 -0.09 7.85 13.28
C ALA A 48 -0.56 7.55 14.72
N GLY A 49 -1.79 7.03 14.87
CA GLY A 49 -2.31 6.61 16.18
C GLY A 49 -1.51 5.46 16.81
N SER A 50 -1.14 4.46 16.02
CA SER A 50 -0.32 3.34 16.49
C SER A 50 1.08 3.78 16.91
N LEU A 51 1.72 4.63 16.11
CA LEU A 51 3.03 5.20 16.42
C LEU A 51 2.98 6.07 17.68
N TRP A 52 1.94 6.86 17.85
CA TRP A 52 1.72 7.66 19.06
C TRP A 52 1.55 6.79 20.31
N TYR A 53 0.72 5.75 20.22
CA TYR A 53 0.41 4.86 21.32
C TYR A 53 1.65 4.10 21.79
N ASP A 54 2.43 3.57 20.85
CA ASP A 54 3.62 2.73 21.14
C ASP A 54 4.94 3.54 21.15
N TRP A 55 4.89 4.87 21.27
CA TRP A 55 6.08 5.73 21.15
C TRP A 55 7.18 5.39 22.16
N ASN A 56 6.81 5.01 23.37
CA ASN A 56 7.74 4.69 24.44
C ASN A 56 8.30 3.26 24.36
N ASP A 57 7.71 2.36 23.59
CA ASP A 57 8.25 1.04 23.29
C ASP A 57 9.20 1.13 22.09
N SER A 58 10.50 1.05 22.32
CA SER A 58 11.52 1.20 21.27
C SER A 58 11.40 0.15 20.16
N TRP A 59 10.96 -1.08 20.48
CA TRP A 59 10.74 -2.16 19.52
C TRP A 59 9.52 -1.89 18.64
N ARG A 60 8.37 -1.63 19.24
CA ARG A 60 7.13 -1.33 18.50
C ARG A 60 7.29 -0.06 17.68
N ARG A 61 7.88 0.98 18.24
CA ARG A 61 8.22 2.20 17.51
C ARG A 61 9.05 1.91 16.26
N GLY A 62 10.09 1.05 16.37
CA GLY A 62 10.92 0.66 15.24
C GLY A 62 10.11 -0.01 14.12
N LEU A 63 9.17 -0.90 14.48
CA LEU A 63 8.27 -1.55 13.52
C LEU A 63 7.32 -0.54 12.86
N TRP A 64 6.70 0.36 13.62
CA TRP A 64 5.82 1.40 13.07
C TRP A 64 6.56 2.36 12.14
N LEU A 65 7.79 2.71 12.45
CA LEU A 65 8.63 3.52 11.56
C LEU A 65 8.99 2.77 10.27
N ALA A 66 9.26 1.47 10.34
CA ALA A 66 9.49 0.63 9.15
C ALA A 66 8.22 0.54 8.27
N ILE A 67 7.05 0.40 8.88
CA ILE A 67 5.75 0.42 8.18
C ILE A 67 5.54 1.79 7.51
N TYR A 68 5.86 2.88 8.20
CA TYR A 68 5.81 4.22 7.63
C TYR A 68 6.73 4.38 6.42
N ALA A 69 7.97 3.86 6.49
CA ALA A 69 8.89 3.84 5.37
C ALA A 69 8.35 3.04 4.16
N CYS A 70 7.69 1.90 4.39
CA CYS A 70 6.99 1.15 3.35
C CYS A 70 5.89 2.00 2.68
N LEU A 71 5.10 2.71 3.48
CA LEU A 71 4.03 3.57 2.97
C LEU A 71 4.61 4.71 2.11
N VAL A 72 5.67 5.36 2.58
CA VAL A 72 6.38 6.41 1.83
C VAL A 72 6.93 5.86 0.50
N ALA A 73 7.52 4.67 0.49
CA ALA A 73 8.02 4.03 -0.73
C ALA A 73 6.88 3.77 -1.75
N ILE A 74 5.72 3.31 -1.30
CA ILE A 74 4.52 3.15 -2.15
C ILE A 74 4.11 4.51 -2.75
N PHE A 75 4.14 5.58 -1.95
CA PHE A 75 3.81 6.92 -2.44
C PHE A 75 4.82 7.44 -3.46
N ILE A 76 6.12 7.25 -3.22
CA ILE A 76 7.15 7.64 -4.18
C ILE A 76 6.88 6.99 -5.55
N VAL A 77 6.67 5.68 -5.61
CA VAL A 77 6.36 4.98 -6.85
C VAL A 77 5.04 5.48 -7.47
N THR A 78 4.05 5.78 -6.63
CA THR A 78 2.75 6.28 -7.09
C THR A 78 2.86 7.66 -7.73
N PHE A 79 3.50 8.59 -7.06
CA PHE A 79 3.62 9.98 -7.53
C PHE A 79 4.62 10.13 -8.67
N ALA A 80 5.75 9.40 -8.63
CA ALA A 80 6.79 9.51 -9.64
C ALA A 80 6.41 8.83 -10.96
N TRP A 81 5.59 7.77 -10.92
CA TRP A 81 5.28 6.98 -12.11
C TRP A 81 3.77 6.82 -12.36
N HIS A 82 3.01 6.26 -11.41
CA HIS A 82 1.63 5.88 -11.69
C HIS A 82 0.71 7.06 -11.99
N LEU A 83 0.80 8.16 -11.24
CA LEU A 83 -0.05 9.31 -11.49
C LEU A 83 0.25 10.00 -12.82
N PRO A 84 1.52 10.28 -13.20
CA PRO A 84 1.84 10.81 -14.52
C PRO A 84 1.35 9.92 -15.67
N VAL A 85 1.61 8.62 -15.57
CA VAL A 85 1.17 7.65 -16.58
C VAL A 85 -0.36 7.55 -16.66
N ASN A 86 -1.04 7.49 -15.53
CA ASN A 86 -2.51 7.50 -15.49
C ASN A 86 -3.09 8.76 -16.11
N SER A 87 -2.46 9.92 -15.91
CA SER A 87 -2.87 11.17 -16.57
C SER A 87 -2.74 11.09 -18.08
N GLN A 88 -1.62 10.54 -18.59
CA GLN A 88 -1.42 10.36 -20.02
C GLN A 88 -2.41 9.35 -20.64
N LEU A 89 -2.73 8.28 -19.93
CA LEU A 89 -3.76 7.32 -20.34
C LEU A 89 -5.17 7.94 -20.37
N LEU A 90 -5.50 8.75 -19.37
CA LEU A 90 -6.80 9.46 -19.30
C LEU A 90 -6.96 10.47 -20.42
N THR A 91 -5.92 11.22 -20.74
CA THR A 91 -5.93 12.24 -21.81
C THR A 91 -5.66 11.66 -23.20
N ARG A 92 -5.42 10.35 -23.28
CA ARG A 92 -5.10 9.63 -24.54
C ARG A 92 -3.93 10.25 -25.31
N THR A 93 -2.94 10.75 -24.60
CA THR A 93 -1.71 11.29 -25.21
C THR A 93 -0.72 10.18 -25.61
N ILE A 94 -0.98 8.93 -25.16
CA ILE A 94 -0.20 7.73 -25.49
C ILE A 94 -0.79 7.10 -26.76
N THR A 95 0.08 6.73 -27.69
CA THR A 95 -0.34 6.03 -28.92
C THR A 95 -0.55 4.53 -28.65
N PRO A 96 -1.43 3.85 -29.41
CA PRO A 96 -1.73 2.43 -29.18
C PRO A 96 -0.50 1.50 -29.23
N ASP A 97 0.50 1.80 -30.01
CA ASP A 97 1.76 1.04 -30.11
C ASP A 97 2.62 1.10 -28.83
N GLN A 98 2.48 2.16 -28.04
CA GLN A 98 3.19 2.35 -26.77
C GLN A 98 2.53 1.61 -25.59
N VAL A 99 1.24 1.28 -25.70
CA VAL A 99 0.45 0.70 -24.61
C VAL A 99 1.03 -0.59 -24.05
N PRO A 100 1.45 -1.58 -24.84
CA PRO A 100 1.94 -2.85 -24.28
C PRO A 100 3.13 -2.65 -23.32
N THR A 101 4.17 -1.96 -23.77
CA THR A 101 5.39 -1.71 -22.98
C THR A 101 5.09 -0.87 -21.73
N LEU A 102 4.22 0.12 -21.86
CA LEU A 102 3.84 0.99 -20.76
C LEU A 102 3.02 0.22 -19.72
N LEU A 103 2.07 -0.62 -20.16
CA LEU A 103 1.22 -1.42 -19.30
C LEU A 103 2.03 -2.48 -18.55
N ASP A 104 3.00 -3.12 -19.19
CA ASP A 104 3.92 -4.06 -18.53
C ASP A 104 4.73 -3.37 -17.43
N THR A 105 5.28 -2.19 -17.70
CA THR A 105 6.01 -1.40 -16.69
C THR A 105 5.07 -0.98 -15.55
N TRP A 106 3.85 -0.54 -15.89
CA TRP A 106 2.84 -0.14 -14.91
C TRP A 106 2.48 -1.29 -13.97
N LEU A 107 2.26 -2.48 -14.53
CA LEU A 107 1.93 -3.68 -13.75
C LEU A 107 3.10 -4.16 -12.89
N ASN A 108 4.32 -4.15 -13.41
CA ASN A 108 5.51 -4.53 -12.64
C ASN A 108 5.70 -3.61 -11.42
N LEU A 109 5.59 -2.31 -11.60
CA LEU A 109 5.65 -1.35 -10.49
C LEU A 109 4.44 -1.46 -9.56
N HIS A 110 3.28 -1.85 -10.08
CA HIS A 110 2.12 -2.13 -9.26
C HIS A 110 2.35 -3.35 -8.35
N TRP A 111 2.92 -4.43 -8.87
CA TRP A 111 3.27 -5.62 -8.08
C TRP A 111 4.35 -5.33 -7.04
N LEU A 112 5.32 -4.47 -7.35
CA LEU A 112 6.26 -3.98 -6.35
C LEU A 112 5.54 -3.30 -5.18
N ARG A 113 4.56 -2.42 -5.46
CA ARG A 113 3.75 -1.78 -4.41
C ARG A 113 2.93 -2.79 -3.60
N VAL A 114 2.39 -3.83 -4.25
CA VAL A 114 1.68 -4.92 -3.57
C VAL A 114 2.61 -5.65 -2.60
N ALA A 115 3.82 -5.99 -3.04
CA ALA A 115 4.82 -6.65 -2.20
C ALA A 115 5.21 -5.80 -0.98
N ILE A 116 5.45 -4.50 -1.17
CA ILE A 116 5.74 -3.57 -0.07
C ILE A 116 4.55 -3.46 0.89
N ALA A 117 3.31 -3.42 0.39
CA ALA A 117 2.11 -3.37 1.22
C ALA A 117 1.91 -4.66 2.04
N LEU A 118 2.23 -5.83 1.46
CA LEU A 118 2.22 -7.10 2.19
C LEU A 118 3.27 -7.12 3.30
N LEU A 119 4.49 -6.64 3.03
CA LEU A 119 5.52 -6.50 4.05
C LEU A 119 5.04 -5.59 5.19
N ALA A 120 4.47 -4.43 4.88
CA ALA A 120 3.91 -3.53 5.89
C ALA A 120 2.81 -4.20 6.71
N SER A 121 1.95 -5.01 6.08
CA SER A 121 0.89 -5.77 6.76
C SER A 121 1.46 -6.81 7.73
N VAL A 122 2.48 -7.56 7.32
CA VAL A 122 3.17 -8.53 8.19
C VAL A 122 3.81 -7.84 9.39
N LEU A 123 4.52 -6.73 9.15
CA LEU A 123 5.13 -5.94 10.23
C LEU A 123 4.07 -5.39 11.20
N SER A 124 2.89 -5.01 10.71
CA SER A 124 1.78 -4.54 11.54
C SER A 124 1.25 -5.65 12.45
N VAL A 125 1.11 -6.87 11.92
CA VAL A 125 0.71 -8.04 12.73
C VAL A 125 1.76 -8.33 13.81
N ILE A 126 3.05 -8.28 13.48
CA ILE A 126 4.13 -8.48 14.44
C ILE A 126 4.11 -7.40 15.53
N ALA A 127 3.90 -6.13 15.16
CA ALA A 127 3.84 -5.02 16.11
C ALA A 127 2.69 -5.18 17.11
N THR A 128 1.54 -5.70 16.66
CA THR A 128 0.33 -5.85 17.49
C THR A 128 0.25 -7.19 18.24
N SER A 129 0.97 -8.23 17.80
CA SER A 129 0.89 -9.57 18.40
C SER A 129 1.73 -9.77 19.66
N ARG A 130 2.63 -8.85 19.98
CA ARG A 130 3.48 -8.94 21.17
C ARG A 130 2.66 -8.59 22.40
N SER A 131 2.19 -9.60 23.14
CA SER A 131 1.60 -9.42 24.47
C SER A 131 2.65 -8.84 25.42
N ASP A 132 2.31 -7.77 26.12
CA ASP A 132 3.10 -7.30 27.26
C ASP A 132 3.14 -8.44 28.28
N LYS A 133 4.32 -9.05 28.50
CA LYS A 133 4.48 -9.96 29.63
C LYS A 133 4.17 -9.14 30.87
N PRO A 134 3.23 -9.60 31.73
CA PRO A 134 3.06 -8.95 33.02
C PRO A 134 4.41 -8.90 33.70
N ALA A 135 4.74 -7.74 34.30
CA ALA A 135 5.93 -7.62 35.14
C ALA A 135 5.92 -8.77 36.15
N PRO A 136 7.06 -9.43 36.42
CA PRO A 136 7.13 -10.41 37.51
C PRO A 136 6.58 -9.72 38.74
N ASN A 137 5.57 -10.35 39.40
CA ASN A 137 5.03 -9.83 40.64
C ASN A 137 6.19 -9.72 41.64
N GLU A 138 6.69 -8.52 41.88
CA GLU A 138 7.67 -8.25 42.95
C GLU A 138 7.05 -8.48 44.34
N ASP A 139 5.73 -8.57 44.44
CA ASP A 139 4.99 -8.74 45.68
C ASP A 139 4.89 -10.19 46.17
N ALA A 140 5.48 -11.19 45.47
CA ALA A 140 5.42 -12.58 45.93
C ALA A 140 6.44 -12.91 47.04
N GLY A 141 7.27 -11.96 47.44
CA GLY A 141 8.38 -12.18 48.41
C GLY A 141 8.08 -11.86 49.85
N ASP A 142 7.06 -11.07 50.18
CA ASP A 142 6.90 -10.52 51.56
C ASP A 142 5.79 -11.16 52.40
N PHE A 143 5.16 -12.26 51.93
CA PHE A 143 4.06 -12.87 52.68
C PHE A 143 4.51 -13.87 53.78
N TRP A 144 5.84 -14.09 53.96
CA TRP A 144 6.37 -15.10 54.88
C TRP A 144 7.45 -14.54 55.83
N ARG A 145 7.43 -13.26 56.22
CA ARG A 145 8.26 -12.74 57.31
C ARG A 145 7.43 -12.23 58.45
#